data_41bd5d2a752bc7fc24a5c211f2b64549
#
_entry.id   41bd5d2a752bc7fc24a5c211f2b64549
#
_cell.length_a   1.000
_cell.length_b   1.000
_cell.length_c   1.000
_cell.angle_alpha   90.00
_cell.angle_beta   90.00
_cell.angle_gamma   90.00
#
_symmetry.space_group_name_H-M   'P 1'
#
loop_
_entity.id
_entity.type
_entity.pdbx_description
1 polymer ?
#
loop_
_entity_poly.entity_id
_entity_poly.type
_entity_poly.pdbx_seq_one_letter_code
_entity_poly.pdbx_strand_id
1 'polypeptide(L)'
;MKEIPITSFDNLQIGQEENTAAGTGCTVVLLGKDGAPAGLDVRGGGPASRESELLKPLAAAQVIHAIVLAGGSAFGLDAAGGVMRYLEERGIGFDVGVTKVPLVCQSDLFDLTVADARTRPDAAMAYAACVNAETGNYRDGNHGAGTGATVGKLLGMDHCMKSGIGSYAVQVGDLKVGALVAVNAVGLSLIHISEPTRLGMI
;
A
#
# COMPACT_ATOMS: atom_id res chain seq x y z
N MET A 1 -14.37 -20.53 9.68
CA MET A 1 -13.72 -19.35 9.12
C MET A 1 -14.62 -18.16 9.46
N LYS A 2 -14.05 -17.09 10.01
CA LYS A 2 -14.75 -15.86 10.42
C LYS A 2 -14.10 -14.69 9.69
N GLU A 3 -14.90 -13.81 9.10
CA GLU A 3 -14.42 -12.53 8.59
C GLU A 3 -14.08 -11.59 9.75
N ILE A 4 -12.97 -10.87 9.62
CA ILE A 4 -12.46 -9.94 10.61
C ILE A 4 -12.02 -8.64 9.91
N PRO A 5 -12.02 -7.48 10.58
CA PRO A 5 -11.41 -6.27 10.02
C PRO A 5 -9.92 -6.45 9.76
N ILE A 6 -9.39 -5.85 8.69
CA ILE A 6 -7.94 -5.86 8.41
C ILE A 6 -7.14 -5.20 9.55
N THR A 7 -7.74 -4.29 10.29
CA THR A 7 -7.13 -3.62 11.44
C THR A 7 -7.09 -4.45 12.72
N SER A 8 -7.60 -5.70 12.71
CA SER A 8 -7.57 -6.61 13.87
C SER A 8 -6.31 -7.46 13.99
N PHE A 9 -5.30 -7.22 13.15
CA PHE A 9 -3.99 -7.84 13.30
C PHE A 9 -3.18 -7.08 14.36
N ASP A 10 -2.68 -7.80 15.36
CA ASP A 10 -2.03 -7.20 16.54
C ASP A 10 -0.66 -6.55 16.22
N ASN A 11 -0.02 -7.01 15.14
CA ASN A 11 1.29 -6.54 14.70
C ASN A 11 1.24 -5.59 13.49
N LEU A 12 0.06 -5.15 13.08
CA LEU A 12 -0.13 -4.23 11.97
C LEU A 12 -0.82 -2.96 12.43
N GLN A 13 -0.33 -1.83 11.93
CA GLN A 13 -1.06 -0.56 11.98
C GLN A 13 -1.13 -0.01 10.55
N ILE A 14 -2.32 0.39 10.12
CA ILE A 14 -2.55 0.90 8.77
C ILE A 14 -3.05 2.33 8.88
N GLY A 15 -2.38 3.24 8.20
CA GLY A 15 -2.77 4.64 8.15
C GLY A 15 -2.80 5.18 6.75
N GLN A 16 -3.63 6.18 6.55
CA GLN A 16 -3.88 6.82 5.26
C GLN A 16 -3.77 8.33 5.37
N GLU A 17 -3.26 8.94 4.30
CA GLU A 17 -3.33 10.38 4.09
C GLU A 17 -3.57 10.64 2.61
N GLU A 18 -4.44 11.60 2.31
CA GLU A 18 -4.81 11.91 0.94
C GLU A 18 -5.02 13.41 0.69
N ASN A 19 -4.73 13.84 -0.53
CA ASN A 19 -5.19 15.10 -1.09
C ASN A 19 -6.31 14.82 -2.10
N THR A 20 -7.55 14.87 -1.64
CA THR A 20 -8.73 14.60 -2.48
C THR A 20 -8.89 15.57 -3.64
N ALA A 21 -8.51 16.84 -3.45
CA ALA A 21 -8.57 17.86 -4.51
C ALA A 21 -7.56 17.57 -5.63
N ALA A 22 -6.38 17.07 -5.28
CA ALA A 22 -5.35 16.66 -6.22
C ALA A 22 -5.53 15.24 -6.76
N GLY A 23 -6.41 14.43 -6.16
CA GLY A 23 -6.71 13.07 -6.60
C GLY A 23 -5.56 12.09 -6.35
N THR A 24 -4.84 12.23 -5.23
CA THR A 24 -3.71 11.36 -4.88
C THR A 24 -3.60 11.16 -3.37
N GLY A 25 -2.85 10.16 -2.93
CA GLY A 25 -2.63 9.88 -1.52
C GLY A 25 -1.72 8.67 -1.29
N CYS A 26 -1.49 8.32 -0.03
CA CYS A 26 -0.70 7.17 0.35
C CYS A 26 -1.35 6.38 1.50
N THR A 27 -1.03 5.09 1.53
CA THR A 27 -1.40 4.16 2.60
C THR A 27 -0.12 3.52 3.12
N VAL A 28 0.08 3.57 4.43
CA VAL A 28 1.24 2.99 5.10
C VAL A 28 0.78 1.81 5.94
N VAL A 29 1.50 0.69 5.83
CA VAL A 29 1.35 -0.48 6.69
C VAL A 29 2.60 -0.59 7.55
N LEU A 30 2.49 -0.30 8.83
CA LEU A 30 3.55 -0.44 9.82
C LEU A 30 3.52 -1.86 10.39
N LEU A 31 4.69 -2.52 10.46
CA LEU A 31 4.83 -3.94 10.80
C LEU A 31 5.32 -4.16 12.25
N GLY A 32 5.00 -3.22 13.13
CA GLY A 32 5.44 -3.26 14.52
C GLY A 32 6.93 -2.96 14.69
N LYS A 33 7.39 -2.98 15.95
CA LYS A 33 8.78 -2.58 16.30
C LYS A 33 9.84 -3.58 15.84
N ASP A 34 9.48 -4.85 15.74
CA ASP A 34 10.40 -5.94 15.39
C ASP A 34 10.37 -6.24 13.88
N GLY A 35 9.49 -5.57 13.14
CA GLY A 35 9.26 -5.81 11.72
C GLY A 35 8.61 -7.16 11.45
N ALA A 36 8.52 -7.52 10.17
CA ALA A 36 7.99 -8.80 9.72
C ALA A 36 8.79 -9.37 8.54
N PRO A 37 8.96 -10.69 8.44
CA PRO A 37 9.45 -11.34 7.22
C PRO A 37 8.53 -11.01 6.05
N ALA A 38 9.13 -10.79 4.88
CA ALA A 38 8.37 -10.44 3.69
C ALA A 38 8.97 -11.07 2.44
N GLY A 39 8.16 -11.17 1.40
CA GLY A 39 8.54 -11.63 0.09
C GLY A 39 7.90 -10.76 -0.99
N LEU A 40 8.41 -10.82 -2.21
CA LEU A 40 7.96 -10.01 -3.33
C LEU A 40 7.86 -10.84 -4.60
N ASP A 41 6.78 -10.61 -5.34
CA ASP A 41 6.64 -11.01 -6.73
C ASP A 41 6.30 -9.77 -7.56
N VAL A 42 7.12 -9.45 -8.58
CA VAL A 42 6.94 -8.28 -9.45
C VAL A 42 6.49 -8.73 -10.82
N ARG A 43 5.33 -8.27 -11.25
CA ARG A 43 4.76 -8.55 -12.56
C ARG A 43 4.45 -7.27 -13.30
N GLY A 44 4.80 -7.23 -14.59
CA GLY A 44 4.62 -6.07 -15.46
C GLY A 44 5.89 -5.26 -15.68
N GLY A 45 5.83 -4.33 -16.62
CA GLY A 45 7.00 -3.62 -17.15
C GLY A 45 7.30 -2.26 -16.50
N GLY A 46 6.44 -1.75 -15.60
CA GLY A 46 6.59 -0.44 -14.96
C GLY A 46 6.38 -0.52 -13.45
N PRO A 47 7.32 -1.10 -12.68
CA PRO A 47 7.06 -1.47 -11.29
C PRO A 47 6.97 -0.30 -10.31
N ALA A 48 7.51 0.88 -10.58
CA ALA A 48 7.52 2.03 -9.67
C ALA A 48 7.66 1.59 -8.20
N SER A 49 8.80 0.99 -7.84
CA SER A 49 9.02 0.37 -6.53
C SER A 49 10.34 0.80 -5.90
N ARG A 50 10.39 0.74 -4.57
CA ARG A 50 11.56 1.07 -3.75
C ARG A 50 11.89 -0.07 -2.81
N GLU A 51 13.21 -0.33 -2.61
CA GLU A 51 13.79 -1.35 -1.71
C GLU A 51 13.33 -2.79 -2.00
N SER A 52 12.90 -3.06 -3.24
CA SER A 52 12.47 -4.39 -3.68
C SER A 52 13.56 -5.45 -3.56
N GLU A 53 14.83 -5.05 -3.65
CA GLU A 53 15.97 -5.95 -3.55
C GLU A 53 16.14 -6.55 -2.14
N LEU A 54 15.66 -5.86 -1.09
CA LEU A 54 15.65 -6.38 0.28
C LEU A 54 14.80 -7.66 0.44
N LEU A 55 13.86 -7.88 -0.47
CA LEU A 55 12.92 -9.01 -0.42
C LEU A 55 13.40 -10.22 -1.21
N LYS A 56 14.62 -10.18 -1.74
CA LYS A 56 15.25 -11.34 -2.40
C LYS A 56 15.83 -12.31 -1.37
N PRO A 57 15.82 -13.62 -1.65
CA PRO A 57 16.32 -14.64 -0.71
C PRO A 57 17.78 -14.48 -0.28
N LEU A 58 18.59 -13.77 -1.07
CA LEU A 58 20.02 -13.51 -0.79
C LEU A 58 20.26 -12.22 -0.01
N ALA A 59 19.22 -11.43 0.27
CA ALA A 59 19.36 -10.20 1.02
C ALA A 59 19.72 -10.49 2.49
N ALA A 60 20.53 -9.63 3.09
CA ALA A 60 20.91 -9.76 4.51
C ALA A 60 19.75 -9.42 5.46
N ALA A 61 18.80 -8.60 5.01
CA ALA A 61 17.63 -8.24 5.79
C ALA A 61 16.67 -9.43 5.90
N GLN A 62 16.29 -9.78 7.13
CA GLN A 62 15.33 -10.85 7.39
C GLN A 62 13.90 -10.34 7.61
N VAL A 63 13.76 -9.06 7.89
CA VAL A 63 12.49 -8.38 8.14
C VAL A 63 12.47 -7.02 7.47
N ILE A 64 11.27 -6.50 7.20
CA ILE A 64 11.03 -5.10 6.86
C ILE A 64 10.13 -4.47 7.93
N HIS A 65 10.11 -3.14 8.01
CA HIS A 65 9.42 -2.42 9.09
C HIS A 65 8.14 -1.73 8.60
N ALA A 66 8.03 -1.46 7.31
CA ALA A 66 6.82 -0.91 6.72
C ALA A 66 6.71 -1.21 5.22
N ILE A 67 5.46 -1.15 4.73
CA ILE A 67 5.12 -1.11 3.32
C ILE A 67 4.36 0.18 3.05
N VAL A 68 4.70 0.85 1.95
CA VAL A 68 4.01 2.04 1.46
C VAL A 68 3.35 1.72 0.12
N LEU A 69 2.08 2.05 0.00
CA LEU A 69 1.38 2.14 -1.27
C LEU A 69 1.06 3.61 -1.50
N ALA A 70 1.41 4.16 -2.65
CA ALA A 70 1.20 5.58 -2.93
C ALA A 70 0.75 5.82 -4.36
N GLY A 71 0.06 6.94 -4.61
CA GLY A 71 -0.11 7.48 -5.95
C GLY A 71 1.16 8.18 -6.45
N GLY A 72 1.03 8.97 -7.53
CA GLY A 72 2.12 9.78 -8.05
C GLY A 72 3.08 9.05 -8.99
N SER A 73 2.84 7.76 -9.31
CA SER A 73 3.77 6.95 -10.09
C SER A 73 5.18 6.97 -9.45
N ALA A 74 6.25 6.89 -10.22
CA ALA A 74 7.62 6.91 -9.68
C ALA A 74 7.99 8.19 -8.87
N PHE A 75 7.25 9.28 -9.01
CA PHE A 75 7.44 10.46 -8.16
C PHE A 75 6.98 10.23 -6.72
N GLY A 76 5.96 9.39 -6.51
CA GLY A 76 5.45 9.04 -5.19
C GLY A 76 6.45 8.25 -4.34
N LEU A 77 7.52 7.69 -4.94
CA LEU A 77 8.59 6.99 -4.21
C LEU A 77 9.31 7.84 -3.15
N ASP A 78 9.12 9.16 -3.17
CA ASP A 78 9.59 10.07 -2.13
C ASP A 78 8.89 9.85 -0.77
N ALA A 79 7.68 9.33 -0.80
CA ALA A 79 6.85 9.10 0.38
C ALA A 79 7.54 8.22 1.45
N ALA A 80 8.26 7.18 1.05
CA ALA A 80 8.95 6.29 1.98
C ALA A 80 9.95 7.00 2.89
N GLY A 81 10.51 8.15 2.48
CA GLY A 81 11.39 8.97 3.32
C GLY A 81 10.69 9.46 4.59
N GLY A 82 9.40 9.80 4.51
CA GLY A 82 8.59 10.19 5.67
C GLY A 82 8.35 9.05 6.64
N VAL A 83 8.11 7.86 6.13
CA VAL A 83 7.94 6.65 6.94
C VAL A 83 9.24 6.27 7.64
N MET A 84 10.38 6.37 6.94
CA MET A 84 11.70 6.13 7.54
C MET A 84 11.94 7.08 8.70
N ARG A 85 11.70 8.38 8.53
CA ARG A 85 11.83 9.36 9.61
C ARG A 85 10.93 9.05 10.80
N TYR A 86 9.65 8.73 10.56
CA TYR A 86 8.70 8.37 11.60
C TYR A 86 9.18 7.16 12.44
N LEU A 87 9.70 6.13 11.78
CA LEU A 87 10.19 4.91 12.43
C LEU A 87 11.52 5.15 13.17
N GLU A 88 12.44 5.90 12.58
CA GLU A 88 13.73 6.25 13.21
C GLU A 88 13.52 7.02 14.52
N GLU A 89 12.63 8.03 14.52
CA GLU A 89 12.27 8.80 15.71
C GLU A 89 11.75 7.91 16.87
N ARG A 90 11.24 6.71 16.54
CA ARG A 90 10.74 5.71 17.49
C ARG A 90 11.73 4.59 17.78
N GLY A 91 12.94 4.69 17.25
CA GLY A 91 14.00 3.70 17.43
C GLY A 91 13.69 2.36 16.75
N ILE A 92 12.90 2.36 15.67
CA ILE A 92 12.51 1.18 14.90
C ILE A 92 13.35 1.12 13.61
N GLY A 93 14.03 0.01 13.39
CA GLY A 93 14.87 -0.17 12.21
C GLY A 93 15.95 -1.22 12.42
N PHE A 94 16.68 -1.53 11.36
CA PHE A 94 17.85 -2.38 11.37
C PHE A 94 19.00 -1.66 12.09
N ASP A 95 19.57 -2.28 13.11
CA ASP A 95 20.63 -1.68 13.92
C ASP A 95 21.97 -1.72 13.19
N VAL A 96 22.53 -0.54 12.92
CA VAL A 96 23.86 -0.38 12.29
C VAL A 96 24.90 0.17 13.28
N GLY A 97 24.62 0.13 14.59
CA GLY A 97 25.51 0.53 15.68
C GLY A 97 25.49 2.02 15.99
N VAL A 98 25.31 2.89 15.02
CA VAL A 98 25.26 4.36 15.20
C VAL A 98 23.83 4.91 15.17
N THR A 99 22.94 4.21 14.49
CA THR A 99 21.50 4.47 14.42
C THR A 99 20.75 3.21 14.02
N LYS A 100 19.43 3.31 13.96
CA LYS A 100 18.58 2.29 13.34
C LYS A 100 18.08 2.76 11.98
N VAL A 101 18.24 1.93 10.96
CA VAL A 101 17.80 2.20 9.60
C VAL A 101 16.49 1.46 9.34
N PRO A 102 15.35 2.17 9.25
CA PRO A 102 14.08 1.53 8.89
C PRO A 102 14.12 0.94 7.49
N LEU A 103 13.72 -0.30 7.34
CA LEU A 103 13.61 -0.97 6.05
C LEU A 103 12.18 -0.84 5.55
N VAL A 104 11.97 0.03 4.56
CA VAL A 104 10.66 0.43 4.06
C VAL A 104 10.56 0.11 2.57
N CYS A 105 9.71 -0.84 2.23
CA CYS A 105 9.40 -1.17 0.84
C CYS A 105 8.22 -0.33 0.35
N GLN A 106 8.25 0.07 -0.92
CA GLN A 106 7.18 0.88 -1.52
C GLN A 106 6.82 0.40 -2.92
N SER A 107 5.55 0.54 -3.27
CA SER A 107 5.02 0.33 -4.62
C SER A 107 3.94 1.36 -4.92
N ASP A 108 4.01 1.98 -6.12
CA ASP A 108 3.18 3.12 -6.47
C ASP A 108 2.21 2.84 -7.62
N LEU A 109 1.06 3.52 -7.53
CA LEU A 109 0.03 3.54 -8.56
C LEU A 109 0.24 4.71 -9.51
N PHE A 110 -0.22 4.55 -10.74
CA PHE A 110 -0.27 5.63 -11.73
C PHE A 110 -1.61 6.37 -11.63
N ASP A 111 -1.63 7.52 -10.98
CA ASP A 111 -2.80 8.40 -10.84
C ASP A 111 -2.59 9.81 -11.44
N LEU A 112 -1.47 10.05 -12.12
CA LEU A 112 -1.09 11.36 -12.67
C LEU A 112 -2.08 11.95 -13.67
N THR A 113 -3.01 11.16 -14.19
CA THR A 113 -4.08 11.61 -15.09
C THR A 113 -5.34 12.06 -14.35
N VAL A 114 -5.34 11.97 -13.01
CA VAL A 114 -6.48 12.33 -12.17
C VAL A 114 -6.17 13.67 -11.49
N ALA A 115 -7.05 14.64 -11.65
CA ALA A 115 -6.96 16.00 -11.09
C ALA A 115 -5.60 16.71 -11.31
N ASP A 116 -4.70 16.82 -10.31
CA ASP A 116 -3.46 17.58 -10.41
C ASP A 116 -2.22 16.67 -10.41
N ALA A 117 -1.60 16.49 -11.56
CA ALA A 117 -0.38 15.70 -11.72
C ALA A 117 0.88 16.30 -11.04
N ARG A 118 0.83 17.51 -10.52
CA ARG A 118 1.96 18.16 -9.85
C ARG A 118 1.96 17.94 -8.34
N THR A 119 0.79 17.70 -7.75
CA THR A 119 0.65 17.30 -6.36
C THR A 119 0.76 15.78 -6.26
N ARG A 120 1.72 15.31 -5.50
CA ARG A 120 2.07 13.88 -5.39
C ARG A 120 2.36 13.52 -3.94
N PRO A 121 2.19 12.27 -3.55
CA PRO A 121 2.63 11.82 -2.24
C PRO A 121 4.13 12.10 -2.04
N ASP A 122 4.44 12.68 -0.89
CA ASP A 122 5.78 13.05 -0.47
C ASP A 122 6.07 12.56 0.96
N ALA A 123 7.26 12.85 1.46
CA ALA A 123 7.67 12.47 2.81
C ALA A 123 6.76 13.07 3.90
N ALA A 124 6.20 14.26 3.70
CA ALA A 124 5.30 14.89 4.68
C ALA A 124 3.95 14.15 4.74
N MET A 125 3.38 13.82 3.58
CA MET A 125 2.13 13.07 3.48
C MET A 125 2.27 11.68 4.11
N ALA A 126 3.35 10.95 3.82
CA ALA A 126 3.56 9.61 4.37
C ALA A 126 3.86 9.63 5.88
N TYR A 127 4.55 10.66 6.38
CA TYR A 127 4.70 10.83 7.82
C TYR A 127 3.34 11.04 8.51
N ALA A 128 2.48 11.88 7.92
CA ALA A 128 1.11 12.08 8.42
C ALA A 128 0.30 10.78 8.39
N ALA A 129 0.42 9.97 7.33
CA ALA A 129 -0.21 8.65 7.26
C ALA A 129 0.27 7.72 8.40
N CYS A 130 1.56 7.76 8.77
CA CYS A 130 2.06 7.00 9.92
C CYS A 130 1.43 7.47 11.25
N VAL A 131 1.29 8.79 11.46
CA VAL A 131 0.60 9.34 12.63
C VAL A 131 -0.87 8.91 12.66
N ASN A 132 -1.54 8.93 11.51
CA ASN A 132 -2.92 8.48 11.37
C ASN A 132 -3.08 6.97 11.66
N ALA A 133 -2.05 6.16 11.41
CA ALA A 133 -2.05 4.74 11.75
C ALA A 133 -2.18 4.49 13.26
N GLU A 134 -1.70 5.40 14.11
CA GLU A 134 -1.82 5.30 15.56
C GLU A 134 -3.29 5.32 16.03
N THR A 135 -4.17 5.97 15.27
CA THR A 135 -5.61 6.08 15.56
C THR A 135 -6.47 5.11 14.73
N GLY A 136 -5.86 4.38 13.79
CA GLY A 136 -6.55 3.39 12.97
C GLY A 136 -7.53 4.01 11.97
N ASN A 137 -7.11 4.99 11.19
CA ASN A 137 -7.96 5.70 10.22
C ASN A 137 -8.18 4.97 8.88
N TYR A 138 -7.77 3.71 8.75
CA TYR A 138 -7.90 2.96 7.50
C TYR A 138 -9.35 2.84 7.03
N ARG A 139 -9.57 3.08 5.72
CA ARG A 139 -10.86 2.94 5.02
C ARG A 139 -10.65 2.35 3.64
N ASP A 140 -11.55 1.47 3.22
CA ASP A 140 -11.65 1.01 1.82
C ASP A 140 -12.23 2.10 0.91
N GLY A 141 -11.94 2.02 -0.38
CA GLY A 141 -12.47 2.92 -1.40
C GLY A 141 -11.45 3.95 -1.90
N ASN A 142 -11.89 5.17 -2.16
CA ASN A 142 -11.06 6.25 -2.69
C ASN A 142 -10.30 6.97 -1.57
N HIS A 143 -9.56 6.22 -0.76
CA HIS A 143 -8.78 6.73 0.37
C HIS A 143 -7.32 6.33 0.26
N GLY A 144 -6.44 7.15 0.86
CA GLY A 144 -5.00 6.92 0.84
C GLY A 144 -4.48 6.68 -0.59
N ALA A 145 -3.75 5.59 -0.80
CA ALA A 145 -3.24 5.20 -2.12
C ALA A 145 -4.35 4.98 -3.16
N GLY A 146 -5.58 4.68 -2.73
CA GLY A 146 -6.72 4.49 -3.62
C GLY A 146 -7.37 5.77 -4.12
N THR A 147 -6.98 6.95 -3.62
CA THR A 147 -7.64 8.23 -3.91
C THR A 147 -7.67 8.57 -5.39
N GLY A 148 -6.57 8.37 -6.10
CA GLY A 148 -6.46 8.60 -7.54
C GLY A 148 -6.57 7.35 -8.40
N ALA A 149 -6.85 6.19 -7.81
CA ALA A 149 -6.93 4.93 -8.54
C ALA A 149 -8.11 4.91 -9.52
N THR A 150 -7.84 4.51 -10.77
CA THR A 150 -8.83 4.40 -11.84
C THR A 150 -8.66 3.10 -12.62
N VAL A 151 -9.75 2.60 -13.20
CA VAL A 151 -9.80 1.43 -14.09
C VAL A 151 -10.52 1.77 -15.39
N GLY A 152 -10.50 0.87 -16.38
CA GLY A 152 -11.24 1.06 -17.62
C GLY A 152 -10.63 2.08 -18.59
N LYS A 153 -9.34 2.38 -18.47
CA LYS A 153 -8.63 3.39 -19.30
C LYS A 153 -8.24 2.91 -20.70
N LEU A 154 -8.44 1.64 -21.00
CA LEU A 154 -8.00 1.04 -22.28
C LEU A 154 -8.60 1.72 -23.51
N LEU A 155 -9.83 2.20 -23.39
CA LEU A 155 -10.55 2.91 -24.46
C LEU A 155 -10.47 4.45 -24.34
N GLY A 156 -9.58 4.96 -23.49
CA GLY A 156 -9.41 6.38 -23.23
C GLY A 156 -9.93 6.81 -21.85
N MET A 157 -9.53 8.01 -21.43
CA MET A 157 -9.87 8.54 -20.10
C MET A 157 -11.37 8.82 -19.94
N ASP A 158 -12.09 9.09 -21.03
CA ASP A 158 -13.55 9.31 -21.03
C ASP A 158 -14.34 8.05 -20.61
N HIS A 159 -13.71 6.89 -20.68
CA HIS A 159 -14.27 5.60 -20.27
C HIS A 159 -13.77 5.12 -18.90
N CYS A 160 -12.87 5.88 -18.27
CA CYS A 160 -12.33 5.47 -16.98
C CYS A 160 -13.36 5.62 -15.87
N MET A 161 -13.21 4.76 -14.87
CA MET A 161 -14.02 4.78 -13.66
C MET A 161 -13.10 4.88 -12.43
N LYS A 162 -13.57 5.52 -11.38
CA LYS A 162 -12.88 5.48 -10.09
C LYS A 162 -12.80 4.05 -9.57
N SER A 163 -11.64 3.71 -9.08
CA SER A 163 -11.35 2.49 -8.34
C SER A 163 -10.93 2.86 -6.93
N GLY A 164 -10.03 2.12 -6.30
CA GLY A 164 -9.63 2.45 -4.93
C GLY A 164 -8.65 1.44 -4.34
N ILE A 165 -8.62 1.46 -3.02
CA ILE A 165 -7.98 0.46 -2.18
C ILE A 165 -9.07 -0.38 -1.52
N GLY A 166 -8.83 -1.67 -1.34
CA GLY A 166 -9.75 -2.57 -0.66
C GLY A 166 -9.02 -3.55 0.22
N SER A 167 -9.73 -4.07 1.22
CA SER A 167 -9.20 -5.06 2.14
C SER A 167 -10.19 -6.19 2.38
N TYR A 168 -9.63 -7.36 2.69
CA TYR A 168 -10.40 -8.49 3.17
C TYR A 168 -9.55 -9.32 4.12
N ALA A 169 -10.11 -9.74 5.25
CA ALA A 169 -9.39 -10.58 6.19
C ALA A 169 -10.29 -11.63 6.84
N VAL A 170 -9.71 -12.79 7.13
CA VAL A 170 -10.39 -13.92 7.75
C VAL A 170 -9.55 -14.51 8.87
N GLN A 171 -10.23 -15.17 9.82
CA GLN A 171 -9.60 -15.91 10.90
C GLN A 171 -10.08 -17.37 10.92
N VAL A 172 -9.12 -18.28 11.09
CA VAL A 172 -9.37 -19.72 11.28
C VAL A 172 -8.53 -20.21 12.47
N GLY A 173 -9.18 -20.48 13.59
CA GLY A 173 -8.47 -20.69 14.86
C GLY A 173 -7.64 -19.44 15.21
N ASP A 174 -6.35 -19.62 15.46
CA ASP A 174 -5.43 -18.52 15.77
C ASP A 174 -4.81 -17.90 14.50
N LEU A 175 -4.97 -18.52 13.34
CA LEU A 175 -4.45 -18.00 12.07
C LEU A 175 -5.33 -16.87 11.55
N LYS A 176 -4.75 -15.70 11.35
CA LYS A 176 -5.35 -14.57 10.65
C LYS A 176 -4.69 -14.43 9.28
N VAL A 177 -5.48 -14.28 8.21
CA VAL A 177 -5.01 -14.04 6.85
C VAL A 177 -5.73 -12.81 6.31
N GLY A 178 -4.97 -11.85 5.79
CA GLY A 178 -5.52 -10.61 5.24
C GLY A 178 -4.92 -10.27 3.88
N ALA A 179 -5.69 -9.56 3.07
CA ALA A 179 -5.26 -8.94 1.83
C ALA A 179 -5.59 -7.44 1.85
N LEU A 180 -4.67 -6.64 1.35
CA LEU A 180 -4.82 -5.21 1.12
C LEU A 180 -4.42 -4.92 -0.32
N VAL A 181 -5.31 -4.35 -1.13
CA VAL A 181 -5.11 -4.18 -2.57
C VAL A 181 -5.39 -2.74 -3.00
N ALA A 182 -4.36 -2.03 -3.44
CA ALA A 182 -4.52 -0.78 -4.17
C ALA A 182 -4.53 -1.09 -5.67
N VAL A 183 -5.57 -0.66 -6.38
CA VAL A 183 -5.85 -1.11 -7.75
C VAL A 183 -5.16 -0.21 -8.77
N ASN A 184 -4.08 -0.70 -9.39
CA ASN A 184 -3.32 -0.01 -10.45
C ASN A 184 -3.57 -0.66 -11.82
N ALA A 185 -4.82 -0.67 -12.29
CA ALA A 185 -5.21 -1.36 -13.52
C ALA A 185 -5.41 -0.40 -14.69
N VAL A 186 -5.06 -0.83 -15.92
CA VAL A 186 -5.38 -0.14 -17.17
C VAL A 186 -6.80 -0.48 -17.62
N GLY A 187 -7.16 -1.77 -17.58
CA GLY A 187 -8.45 -2.28 -18.05
C GLY A 187 -9.46 -2.50 -16.93
N LEU A 188 -10.62 -2.96 -17.33
CA LEU A 188 -11.66 -3.48 -16.46
C LEU A 188 -12.35 -4.65 -17.17
N SER A 189 -12.38 -5.83 -16.54
CA SER A 189 -13.12 -6.97 -17.05
C SER A 189 -14.52 -6.99 -16.44
N LEU A 190 -15.53 -6.67 -17.21
CA LEU A 190 -16.93 -6.68 -16.76
C LEU A 190 -17.49 -8.11 -16.68
N ILE A 191 -16.94 -9.05 -17.41
CA ILE A 191 -17.42 -10.44 -17.43
C ILE A 191 -17.23 -11.12 -16.05
N HIS A 192 -16.17 -10.77 -15.32
CA HIS A 192 -15.94 -11.32 -13.98
C HIS A 192 -16.77 -10.63 -12.88
N ILE A 193 -17.38 -9.49 -13.18
CA ILE A 193 -18.28 -8.77 -12.27
C ILE A 193 -19.70 -9.29 -12.37
N SER A 194 -20.13 -9.67 -13.58
CA SER A 194 -21.49 -10.14 -13.84
C SER A 194 -21.71 -11.63 -13.57
N GLU A 195 -20.63 -12.42 -13.52
CA GLU A 195 -20.70 -13.85 -13.21
C GLU A 195 -19.95 -14.13 -11.92
N PRO A 196 -20.64 -14.35 -10.78
CA PRO A 196 -20.00 -14.85 -9.60
C PRO A 196 -19.39 -16.20 -9.96
N THR A 197 -18.06 -16.31 -9.87
CA THR A 197 -17.35 -17.55 -10.10
C THR A 197 -17.92 -18.58 -9.12
N ARG A 198 -18.74 -19.51 -9.60
CA ARG A 198 -19.12 -20.68 -8.82
C ARG A 198 -17.88 -21.57 -8.68
N LEU A 199 -17.06 -21.25 -7.68
CA LEU A 199 -16.09 -22.18 -7.13
C LEU A 199 -16.88 -23.30 -6.46
N GLY A 200 -17.18 -24.34 -7.23
CA GLY A 200 -17.84 -25.49 -6.66
C GLY A 200 -18.56 -26.34 -7.69
N MET A 201 -17.84 -26.81 -8.68
CA MET A 201 -18.16 -28.08 -9.37
C MET A 201 -16.87 -28.64 -9.99
N ILE A 202 -16.10 -29.31 -9.16
CA ILE A 202 -15.36 -30.50 -9.54
C ILE A 202 -15.58 -31.48 -8.42
#